data_f621d966fbbbcfdd4b5e4e5c4eb8733b
#
_entry.id   f621d966fbbbcfdd4b5e4e5c4eb8733b
#
_cell.length_a   1.000
_cell.length_b   1.000
_cell.length_c   1.000
_cell.angle_alpha   90.00
_cell.angle_beta   90.00
_cell.angle_gamma   90.00
#
_symmetry.space_group_name_H-M   'P 1'
#
loop_
_entity.id
_entity.type
_entity.pdbx_description
1 polymer ?
#
loop_
_entity_poly.entity_id
_entity_poly.type
_entity_poly.pdbx_seq_one_letter_code
_entity_poly.pdbx_strand_id
1 'polypeptide(L)'
;RAIEALKEVKDQAFFMVVGYKKPHLPFVAPKKYWDLYDFDAIKLPDNYYTPKAAPSIAQMSWGELRAYSGIPKKGPVDNMTARHLIHGYYATVSFVDAQIGRLMEALKKEGLAENTIVILFGDHGFKIGEHAMWCKHTNYEIDTRVPFLIKTPWPSLKAGSSPALVELLDLYPTLCDLATLPTPEQCEGSSLLPLLKDSKAPWTDLAYSQYPRHGG
;
A
#
# COMPACT_ATOMS: atom_id res chain seq x y z
N ARG A 1 -3.10 2.30 21.12
CA ARG A 1 -4.37 1.59 20.90
C ARG A 1 -4.14 0.18 20.37
N ALA A 2 -3.60 -0.03 19.13
CA ALA A 2 -3.42 -1.38 18.58
C ALA A 2 -2.56 -2.29 19.49
N ILE A 3 -1.47 -1.77 20.06
CA ILE A 3 -0.61 -2.51 21.00
C ILE A 3 -1.36 -2.84 22.31
N GLU A 4 -2.22 -1.97 22.79
CA GLU A 4 -3.04 -2.20 23.97
C GLU A 4 -4.08 -3.29 23.67
N ALA A 5 -4.81 -3.17 22.57
CA ALA A 5 -5.76 -4.20 22.12
C ALA A 5 -5.09 -5.57 21.94
N LEU A 6 -3.87 -5.60 21.38
CA LEU A 6 -3.11 -6.85 21.25
C LEU A 6 -2.89 -7.52 22.61
N LYS A 7 -2.57 -6.77 23.66
CA LYS A 7 -2.38 -7.30 25.01
C LYS A 7 -3.67 -7.84 25.62
N GLU A 8 -4.80 -7.22 25.29
CA GLU A 8 -6.12 -7.63 25.80
C GLU A 8 -6.59 -8.96 25.19
N VAL A 9 -6.17 -9.26 23.94
CA VAL A 9 -6.62 -10.45 23.20
C VAL A 9 -5.57 -11.56 23.10
N LYS A 10 -4.38 -11.40 23.70
CA LYS A 10 -3.23 -12.28 23.52
C LYS A 10 -3.44 -13.74 23.91
N ASP A 11 -4.36 -13.99 24.84
CA ASP A 11 -4.63 -15.33 25.39
C ASP A 11 -5.79 -16.04 24.66
N GLN A 12 -6.25 -15.51 23.53
CA GLN A 12 -7.33 -16.09 22.72
C GLN A 12 -7.02 -15.96 21.23
N ALA A 13 -7.74 -16.72 20.39
CA ALA A 13 -7.70 -16.52 18.95
C ALA A 13 -8.26 -15.13 18.59
N PHE A 14 -7.58 -14.39 17.74
CA PHE A 14 -7.99 -13.06 17.34
C PHE A 14 -7.83 -12.81 15.85
N PHE A 15 -8.62 -11.91 15.32
CA PHE A 15 -8.45 -11.26 14.04
C PHE A 15 -8.38 -9.75 14.26
N MET A 16 -7.26 -9.13 13.89
CA MET A 16 -7.02 -7.72 14.14
C MET A 16 -6.65 -7.00 12.84
N VAL A 17 -7.38 -5.93 12.53
CA VAL A 17 -7.05 -5.02 11.42
C VAL A 17 -6.56 -3.69 11.99
N VAL A 18 -5.38 -3.25 11.52
CA VAL A 18 -4.76 -2.00 11.96
C VAL A 18 -4.57 -1.08 10.75
N GLY A 19 -5.41 -0.06 10.66
CA GLY A 19 -5.33 0.93 9.59
C GLY A 19 -4.40 2.10 9.94
N TYR A 20 -3.55 2.48 9.01
CA TYR A 20 -2.71 3.67 9.07
C TYR A 20 -3.16 4.68 8.04
N LYS A 21 -3.46 5.91 8.47
CA LYS A 21 -3.88 6.97 7.55
C LYS A 21 -2.74 7.47 6.65
N LYS A 22 -1.50 7.45 7.15
CA LYS A 22 -0.34 7.84 6.37
C LYS A 22 0.10 6.66 5.47
N PRO A 23 0.67 6.97 4.30
CA PRO A 23 1.17 8.25 3.76
C PRO A 23 0.12 9.15 3.10
N HIS A 24 -1.17 9.03 3.36
CA HIS A 24 -2.20 9.92 2.81
C HIS A 24 -1.96 11.41 3.14
N LEU A 25 -2.37 12.28 2.25
CA LEU A 25 -2.39 13.74 2.47
C LEU A 25 -3.16 14.13 3.76
N PRO A 26 -2.81 15.27 4.39
CA PRO A 26 -1.60 16.07 4.20
C PRO A 26 -0.37 15.29 4.68
N PHE A 27 0.79 15.51 4.05
CA PHE A 27 2.02 14.82 4.41
C PHE A 27 2.61 15.39 5.72
N VAL A 28 2.05 14.95 6.84
CA VAL A 28 2.44 15.37 8.18
C VAL A 28 3.10 14.20 8.90
N ALA A 29 4.35 14.38 9.29
CA ALA A 29 5.15 13.46 10.09
C ALA A 29 6.01 14.24 11.09
N PRO A 30 6.45 13.63 12.21
CA PRO A 30 7.43 14.24 13.09
C PRO A 30 8.73 14.61 12.36
N LYS A 31 9.33 15.74 12.72
CA LYS A 31 10.53 16.31 12.07
C LYS A 31 11.63 15.28 11.83
N LYS A 32 11.89 14.40 12.79
CA LYS A 32 12.92 13.36 12.67
C LYS A 32 12.80 12.47 11.44
N TYR A 33 11.60 12.30 10.86
CA TYR A 33 11.39 11.52 9.64
C TYR A 33 11.63 12.35 8.37
N TRP A 34 11.43 13.67 8.45
CA TRP A 34 11.85 14.61 7.40
C TRP A 34 13.36 14.68 7.31
N ASP A 35 14.03 14.73 8.45
CA ASP A 35 15.49 14.83 8.55
C ASP A 35 16.24 13.60 8.04
N LEU A 36 15.54 12.49 7.74
CA LEU A 36 16.12 11.28 7.12
C LEU A 36 16.51 11.51 5.65
N TYR A 37 15.95 12.54 5.02
CA TYR A 37 16.10 12.79 3.59
C TYR A 37 16.69 14.18 3.37
N ASP A 38 17.80 14.23 2.64
CA ASP A 38 18.35 15.50 2.18
C ASP A 38 17.42 16.08 1.11
N PHE A 39 16.86 17.27 1.38
CA PHE A 39 15.96 17.94 0.45
C PHE A 39 16.61 18.23 -0.90
N ASP A 40 17.91 18.55 -0.92
CA ASP A 40 18.62 18.85 -2.16
C ASP A 40 18.87 17.62 -3.02
N ALA A 41 18.83 16.45 -2.41
CA ALA A 41 18.90 15.16 -3.12
C ALA A 41 17.54 14.70 -3.67
N ILE A 42 16.42 15.31 -3.27
CA ILE A 42 15.08 14.92 -3.79
C ILE A 42 14.97 15.29 -5.28
N LYS A 43 14.74 14.26 -6.09
CA LYS A 43 14.54 14.41 -7.54
C LYS A 43 13.07 14.29 -7.89
N LEU A 44 12.67 14.94 -8.97
CA LEU A 44 11.38 14.69 -9.62
C LEU A 44 11.43 13.32 -10.30
N PRO A 45 10.28 12.65 -10.47
CA PRO A 45 10.22 11.42 -11.26
C PRO A 45 10.74 11.63 -12.69
N ASP A 46 11.42 10.63 -13.25
CA ASP A 46 11.94 10.70 -14.61
C ASP A 46 10.82 10.90 -15.66
N ASN A 47 9.61 10.49 -15.34
CA ASN A 47 8.41 10.64 -16.15
C ASN A 47 7.49 11.78 -15.67
N TYR A 48 8.07 12.88 -15.11
CA TYR A 48 7.34 14.07 -14.68
C TYR A 48 6.83 14.90 -15.88
N TYR A 49 6.08 14.24 -16.77
CA TYR A 49 5.48 14.84 -17.96
C TYR A 49 4.22 14.07 -18.37
N THR A 50 3.29 14.74 -19.05
CA THR A 50 2.10 14.09 -19.59
C THR A 50 2.49 13.06 -20.66
N PRO A 51 2.03 11.81 -20.58
CA PRO A 51 2.37 10.79 -21.55
C PRO A 51 1.93 11.20 -22.97
N LYS A 52 2.83 11.02 -23.94
CA LYS A 52 2.54 11.31 -25.35
C LYS A 52 1.44 10.37 -25.85
N ALA A 53 0.46 10.93 -26.55
CA ALA A 53 -0.68 10.21 -27.12
C ALA A 53 -1.56 9.44 -26.09
N ALA A 54 -1.45 9.72 -24.79
CA ALA A 54 -2.38 9.17 -23.82
C ALA A 54 -3.80 9.73 -24.07
N PRO A 55 -4.84 8.89 -24.06
CA PRO A 55 -6.21 9.35 -24.18
C PRO A 55 -6.58 10.24 -22.99
N SER A 56 -7.43 11.24 -23.20
CA SER A 56 -7.83 12.20 -22.15
C SER A 56 -8.43 11.51 -20.92
N ILE A 57 -9.11 10.38 -21.12
CA ILE A 57 -9.68 9.57 -20.04
C ILE A 57 -8.59 8.99 -19.09
N ALA A 58 -7.35 8.82 -19.56
CA ALA A 58 -6.25 8.37 -18.73
C ALA A 58 -5.71 9.46 -17.79
N GLN A 59 -6.07 10.72 -18.04
CA GLN A 59 -5.65 11.86 -17.24
C GLN A 59 -6.66 12.17 -16.13
N MET A 60 -6.18 12.78 -15.05
CA MET A 60 -7.04 13.27 -13.98
C MET A 60 -6.58 14.64 -13.50
N SER A 61 -7.51 15.39 -12.90
CA SER A 61 -7.25 16.74 -12.39
C SER A 61 -6.53 16.78 -11.03
N TRP A 62 -6.35 15.62 -10.38
CA TRP A 62 -5.80 15.46 -9.01
C TRP A 62 -6.38 16.48 -8.00
N GLY A 63 -7.70 16.62 -8.04
CA GLY A 63 -8.47 17.58 -7.23
C GLY A 63 -8.25 17.43 -5.73
N GLU A 64 -7.91 16.23 -5.26
CA GLU A 64 -7.60 15.97 -3.87
C GLU A 64 -6.38 16.79 -3.38
N LEU A 65 -5.28 16.82 -4.15
CA LEU A 65 -4.13 17.66 -3.81
C LEU A 65 -4.47 19.15 -3.95
N ARG A 66 -5.26 19.52 -4.98
CA ARG A 66 -5.65 20.91 -5.25
C ARG A 66 -6.54 21.52 -4.16
N ALA A 67 -7.10 20.69 -3.27
CA ALA A 67 -7.87 21.16 -2.13
C ALA A 67 -6.98 21.80 -1.03
N TYR A 68 -5.69 21.51 -1.02
CA TYR A 68 -4.76 22.03 -0.02
C TYR A 68 -4.26 23.45 -0.36
N SER A 69 -3.94 24.21 0.68
CA SER A 69 -3.35 25.55 0.55
C SER A 69 -1.95 25.47 -0.09
N GLY A 70 -1.59 26.49 -0.86
CA GLY A 70 -0.30 26.54 -1.55
C GLY A 70 -0.22 25.70 -2.83
N ILE A 71 -1.27 24.93 -3.17
CA ILE A 71 -1.32 24.17 -4.42
C ILE A 71 -2.14 24.93 -5.47
N PRO A 72 -1.63 25.06 -6.71
CA PRO A 72 -2.33 25.75 -7.77
C PRO A 72 -3.64 25.02 -8.11
N LYS A 73 -4.73 25.76 -8.28
CA LYS A 73 -6.05 25.18 -8.61
C LYS A 73 -6.11 24.60 -10.03
N LYS A 74 -5.24 25.06 -10.93
CA LYS A 74 -5.08 24.56 -12.31
C LYS A 74 -3.59 24.59 -12.69
N GLY A 75 -3.25 23.88 -13.75
CA GLY A 75 -1.88 23.83 -14.25
C GLY A 75 -0.94 22.95 -13.41
N PRO A 76 0.33 22.87 -13.76
CA PRO A 76 1.32 22.04 -13.07
C PRO A 76 1.66 22.59 -11.68
N VAL A 77 2.19 21.75 -10.83
CA VAL A 77 2.90 22.13 -9.61
C VAL A 77 4.32 22.54 -10.01
N ASP A 78 4.83 23.64 -9.47
CA ASP A 78 6.22 24.04 -9.71
C ASP A 78 7.20 23.03 -9.07
N ASN A 79 8.43 23.02 -9.57
CA ASN A 79 9.42 22.02 -9.17
C ASN A 79 9.79 22.08 -7.67
N MET A 80 9.78 23.26 -7.06
CA MET A 80 10.10 23.39 -5.65
C MET A 80 8.99 22.80 -4.79
N THR A 81 7.75 23.15 -5.09
CA THR A 81 6.56 22.58 -4.41
C THR A 81 6.47 21.07 -4.64
N ALA A 82 6.76 20.58 -5.85
CA ALA A 82 6.78 19.16 -6.15
C ALA A 82 7.83 18.42 -5.29
N ARG A 83 9.05 18.94 -5.19
CA ARG A 83 10.09 18.35 -4.32
C ARG A 83 9.68 18.33 -2.85
N HIS A 84 9.02 19.39 -2.34
CA HIS A 84 8.48 19.41 -0.97
C HIS A 84 7.41 18.35 -0.75
N LEU A 85 6.52 18.14 -1.72
CA LEU A 85 5.50 17.11 -1.64
C LEU A 85 6.13 15.71 -1.62
N ILE A 86 7.12 15.45 -2.47
CA ILE A 86 7.85 14.17 -2.51
C ILE A 86 8.58 13.94 -1.18
N HIS A 87 9.27 14.97 -0.66
CA HIS A 87 9.94 14.90 0.62
C HIS A 87 8.96 14.55 1.75
N GLY A 88 7.81 15.23 1.79
CA GLY A 88 6.77 14.95 2.76
C GLY A 88 6.19 13.54 2.64
N TYR A 89 6.03 13.04 1.42
CA TYR A 89 5.61 11.67 1.19
C TYR A 89 6.61 10.67 1.78
N TYR A 90 7.90 10.81 1.48
CA TYR A 90 8.96 9.95 2.02
C TYR A 90 8.99 9.98 3.56
N ALA A 91 8.90 11.16 4.16
CA ALA A 91 8.84 11.32 5.61
C ALA A 91 7.63 10.58 6.22
N THR A 92 6.46 10.65 5.56
CA THR A 92 5.25 9.96 6.05
C THR A 92 5.33 8.45 5.87
N VAL A 93 5.98 7.94 4.82
CA VAL A 93 6.25 6.50 4.64
C VAL A 93 7.16 6.00 5.76
N SER A 94 8.28 6.67 6.04
CA SER A 94 9.19 6.31 7.14
C SER A 94 8.52 6.39 8.51
N PHE A 95 7.58 7.33 8.69
CA PHE A 95 6.80 7.41 9.92
C PHE A 95 5.88 6.18 10.10
N VAL A 96 5.19 5.75 9.04
CA VAL A 96 4.32 4.55 9.10
C VAL A 96 5.14 3.31 9.31
N ASP A 97 6.25 3.14 8.59
CA ASP A 97 7.17 2.03 8.77
C ASP A 97 7.59 1.87 10.25
N ALA A 98 7.99 2.99 10.88
CA ALA A 98 8.32 2.97 12.30
C ALA A 98 7.13 2.59 13.22
N GLN A 99 5.88 2.93 12.84
CA GLN A 99 4.71 2.50 13.63
C GLN A 99 4.43 1.00 13.44
N ILE A 100 4.60 0.49 12.22
CA ILE A 100 4.50 -0.95 11.92
C ILE A 100 5.57 -1.71 12.74
N GLY A 101 6.83 -1.23 12.70
CA GLY A 101 7.92 -1.81 13.50
C GLY A 101 7.58 -1.93 14.99
N ARG A 102 7.02 -0.87 15.59
CA ARG A 102 6.57 -0.90 17.00
C ARG A 102 5.49 -1.94 17.27
N LEU A 103 4.56 -2.12 16.33
CA LEU A 103 3.52 -3.16 16.46
C LEU A 103 4.13 -4.56 16.35
N MET A 104 5.05 -4.77 15.41
CA MET A 104 5.77 -6.04 15.25
C MET A 104 6.63 -6.38 16.48
N GLU A 105 7.30 -5.39 17.08
CA GLU A 105 8.03 -5.56 18.33
C GLU A 105 7.10 -5.94 19.49
N ALA A 106 5.94 -5.32 19.58
CA ALA A 106 4.94 -5.68 20.58
C ALA A 106 4.44 -7.11 20.39
N LEU A 107 4.11 -7.51 19.15
CA LEU A 107 3.71 -8.89 18.82
C LEU A 107 4.77 -9.91 19.28
N LYS A 108 6.04 -9.61 19.03
CA LYS A 108 7.16 -10.44 19.47
C LYS A 108 7.28 -10.47 21.00
N LYS A 109 7.18 -9.31 21.66
CA LYS A 109 7.30 -9.18 23.12
C LYS A 109 6.20 -9.94 23.86
N GLU A 110 5.00 -9.97 23.33
CA GLU A 110 3.88 -10.73 23.91
C GLU A 110 3.92 -12.25 23.55
N GLY A 111 4.98 -12.71 22.86
CA GLY A 111 5.15 -14.13 22.50
C GLY A 111 4.26 -14.62 21.37
N LEU A 112 3.63 -13.72 20.61
CA LEU A 112 2.64 -14.05 19.60
C LEU A 112 3.22 -14.20 18.19
N ALA A 113 4.45 -13.74 17.95
CA ALA A 113 5.04 -13.65 16.62
C ALA A 113 5.15 -15.01 15.89
N GLU A 114 5.31 -16.10 16.66
CA GLU A 114 5.46 -17.46 16.13
C GLU A 114 4.12 -18.20 15.99
N ASN A 115 3.00 -17.52 16.27
CA ASN A 115 1.66 -18.07 16.13
C ASN A 115 0.68 -17.05 15.50
N THR A 116 1.20 -16.09 14.76
CA THR A 116 0.36 -15.06 14.12
C THR A 116 0.73 -14.91 12.66
N ILE A 117 -0.27 -14.96 11.79
CA ILE A 117 -0.17 -14.55 10.40
C ILE A 117 -0.20 -13.03 10.38
N VAL A 118 0.79 -12.42 9.72
CA VAL A 118 0.85 -10.96 9.57
C VAL A 118 0.78 -10.62 8.09
N ILE A 119 -0.18 -9.77 7.73
CA ILE A 119 -0.35 -9.30 6.36
C ILE A 119 -0.21 -7.78 6.32
N LEU A 120 0.60 -7.29 5.41
CA LEU A 120 0.75 -5.87 5.12
C LEU A 120 0.39 -5.63 3.66
N PHE A 121 -0.52 -4.70 3.42
CA PHE A 121 -0.88 -4.30 2.06
C PHE A 121 -1.26 -2.81 1.99
N GLY A 122 -1.14 -2.22 0.81
CA GLY A 122 -1.74 -0.92 0.48
C GLY A 122 -3.12 -1.13 -0.14
N ASP A 123 -4.04 -0.24 0.14
CA ASP A 123 -5.39 -0.23 -0.46
C ASP A 123 -5.38 0.26 -1.91
N HIS A 124 -4.44 1.14 -2.25
CA HIS A 124 -4.13 1.66 -3.58
C HIS A 124 -2.70 2.23 -3.60
N GLY A 125 -2.15 2.43 -4.78
CA GLY A 125 -0.92 3.16 -4.97
C GLY A 125 -1.11 4.69 -4.93
N PHE A 126 -0.06 5.45 -5.26
CA PHE A 126 -0.09 6.90 -5.18
C PHE A 126 0.95 7.54 -6.10
N LYS A 127 0.57 8.53 -6.89
CA LYS A 127 1.47 9.33 -7.72
C LYS A 127 2.02 10.51 -6.93
N ILE A 128 3.31 10.76 -7.10
CA ILE A 128 4.01 11.90 -6.53
C ILE A 128 4.69 12.73 -7.63
N GLY A 129 4.01 12.85 -8.78
CA GLY A 129 4.45 13.61 -9.93
C GLY A 129 4.53 12.81 -11.23
N GLU A 130 4.50 11.48 -11.17
CA GLU A 130 4.55 10.63 -12.36
C GLU A 130 3.39 10.97 -13.30
N HIS A 131 3.71 11.02 -14.61
CA HIS A 131 2.80 11.38 -15.68
C HIS A 131 2.21 12.81 -15.52
N ALA A 132 2.92 13.72 -14.83
CA ALA A 132 2.46 15.05 -14.44
C ALA A 132 1.18 15.02 -13.62
N MET A 133 0.94 13.95 -12.87
CA MET A 133 -0.24 13.75 -12.03
C MET A 133 0.16 13.54 -10.56
N TRP A 134 -0.81 13.70 -9.68
CA TRP A 134 -0.68 13.52 -8.23
C TRP A 134 -1.85 12.69 -7.71
N CYS A 135 -1.65 12.10 -6.53
CA CYS A 135 -2.66 11.25 -5.90
C CYS A 135 -2.87 9.92 -6.65
N LYS A 136 -4.08 9.41 -6.62
CA LYS A 136 -4.55 8.14 -7.21
C LYS A 136 -5.69 8.42 -8.19
N HIS A 137 -6.56 7.48 -8.41
CA HIS A 137 -7.77 7.60 -9.25
C HIS A 137 -7.52 7.44 -10.74
N THR A 138 -6.57 6.57 -11.09
CA THR A 138 -6.37 6.09 -12.46
C THR A 138 -6.06 4.59 -12.44
N ASN A 139 -6.03 3.96 -13.62
CA ASN A 139 -5.60 2.57 -13.78
C ASN A 139 -4.14 2.46 -14.25
N TYR A 140 -3.31 3.48 -13.96
CA TYR A 140 -1.88 3.34 -14.14
C TYR A 140 -1.30 2.37 -13.11
N GLU A 141 -0.26 1.64 -13.50
CA GLU A 141 0.46 0.68 -12.66
C GLU A 141 0.78 1.25 -11.27
N ILE A 142 1.20 2.50 -11.19
CA ILE A 142 1.56 3.15 -9.93
C ILE A 142 0.36 3.36 -8.98
N ASP A 143 -0.86 3.33 -9.48
CA ASP A 143 -2.09 3.42 -8.65
C ASP A 143 -2.62 2.05 -8.27
N THR A 144 -2.37 1.03 -9.08
CA THR A 144 -2.97 -0.30 -8.94
C THR A 144 -2.04 -1.31 -8.28
N ARG A 145 -0.72 -1.16 -8.49
CA ARG A 145 0.29 -2.01 -7.86
C ARG A 145 0.62 -1.50 -6.46
N VAL A 146 0.37 -2.31 -5.46
CA VAL A 146 0.56 -1.99 -4.05
C VAL A 146 1.55 -2.95 -3.38
N PRO A 147 2.19 -2.55 -2.27
CA PRO A 147 2.86 -3.50 -1.41
C PRO A 147 1.86 -4.57 -0.93
N PHE A 148 2.26 -5.85 -1.03
CA PHE A 148 1.49 -6.95 -0.52
C PHE A 148 2.44 -8.02 0.03
N LEU A 149 2.49 -8.13 1.36
CA LEU A 149 3.39 -9.03 2.06
C LEU A 149 2.60 -9.93 3.02
N ILE A 150 2.91 -11.21 3.02
CA ILE A 150 2.32 -12.19 3.93
C ILE A 150 3.46 -12.87 4.68
N LYS A 151 3.45 -12.75 6.01
CA LYS A 151 4.31 -13.51 6.91
C LYS A 151 3.48 -14.56 7.63
N THR A 152 3.88 -15.81 7.52
CA THR A 152 3.25 -16.92 8.24
C THR A 152 4.17 -17.44 9.33
N PRO A 153 3.63 -18.04 10.40
CA PRO A 153 4.43 -18.66 11.45
C PRO A 153 5.00 -20.04 11.07
N TRP A 154 4.64 -20.58 9.91
CA TRP A 154 5.00 -21.96 9.53
C TRP A 154 6.32 -22.01 8.76
N PRO A 155 7.33 -22.75 9.26
CA PRO A 155 8.63 -22.91 8.59
C PRO A 155 8.55 -23.59 7.22
N SER A 156 7.44 -24.32 6.93
CA SER A 156 7.19 -24.98 5.65
C SER A 156 6.92 -23.98 4.51
N LEU A 157 6.47 -22.76 4.84
CA LEU A 157 6.27 -21.67 3.89
C LEU A 157 7.49 -20.76 3.89
N LYS A 158 8.39 -21.01 2.93
CA LYS A 158 9.68 -20.31 2.86
C LYS A 158 9.50 -18.87 2.39
N ALA A 159 10.35 -17.97 2.92
CA ALA A 159 10.43 -16.61 2.42
C ALA A 159 10.80 -16.58 0.92
N GLY A 160 10.12 -15.73 0.16
CA GLY A 160 10.34 -15.58 -1.27
C GLY A 160 9.49 -14.46 -1.84
N SER A 161 9.60 -14.26 -3.15
CA SER A 161 8.73 -13.37 -3.91
C SER A 161 8.16 -14.11 -5.12
N SER A 162 6.92 -13.81 -5.49
CA SER A 162 6.30 -14.31 -6.71
C SER A 162 6.11 -13.18 -7.71
N PRO A 163 6.37 -13.40 -9.01
CA PRO A 163 6.03 -12.46 -10.07
C PRO A 163 4.55 -12.55 -10.48
N ALA A 164 3.78 -13.47 -9.91
CA ALA A 164 2.38 -13.68 -10.25
C ALA A 164 1.55 -12.42 -10.02
N LEU A 165 0.61 -12.16 -10.93
CA LEU A 165 -0.38 -11.10 -10.77
C LEU A 165 -1.46 -11.59 -9.79
N VAL A 166 -1.60 -10.87 -8.69
CA VAL A 166 -2.56 -11.19 -7.63
C VAL A 166 -3.43 -9.97 -7.34
N GLU A 167 -4.61 -10.21 -6.80
CA GLU A 167 -5.55 -9.14 -6.48
C GLU A 167 -5.81 -9.08 -4.96
N LEU A 168 -6.26 -7.95 -4.46
CA LEU A 168 -6.67 -7.85 -3.05
C LEU A 168 -7.90 -8.70 -2.73
N LEU A 169 -8.68 -9.11 -3.74
CA LEU A 169 -9.74 -10.10 -3.61
C LEU A 169 -9.24 -11.46 -3.11
N ASP A 170 -7.99 -11.80 -3.44
CA ASP A 170 -7.36 -13.08 -3.06
C ASP A 170 -7.01 -13.14 -1.58
N LEU A 171 -7.03 -12.00 -0.88
CA LEU A 171 -6.67 -11.93 0.53
C LEU A 171 -7.63 -12.72 1.41
N TYR A 172 -8.93 -12.59 1.20
CA TYR A 172 -9.93 -13.23 2.06
C TYR A 172 -9.87 -14.76 1.96
N PRO A 173 -9.95 -15.39 0.77
CA PRO A 173 -9.82 -16.85 0.64
C PRO A 173 -8.44 -17.35 1.13
N THR A 174 -7.37 -16.57 0.96
CA THR A 174 -6.04 -16.89 1.50
C THR A 174 -6.06 -16.97 3.02
N LEU A 175 -6.69 -16.01 3.68
CA LEU A 175 -6.84 -16.01 5.15
C LEU A 175 -7.67 -17.22 5.63
N CYS A 176 -8.73 -17.55 4.94
CA CYS A 176 -9.54 -18.73 5.25
C CYS A 176 -8.70 -20.01 5.19
N ASP A 177 -7.97 -20.24 4.10
CA ASP A 177 -7.09 -21.39 3.94
C ASP A 177 -6.00 -21.45 5.01
N LEU A 178 -5.33 -20.33 5.25
CA LEU A 178 -4.27 -20.24 6.27
C LEU A 178 -4.81 -20.48 7.69
N ALA A 179 -6.05 -20.11 7.96
CA ALA A 179 -6.72 -20.33 9.24
C ALA A 179 -7.49 -21.66 9.32
N THR A 180 -7.46 -22.46 8.27
CA THR A 180 -8.22 -23.74 8.19
C THR A 180 -9.73 -23.51 8.38
N LEU A 181 -10.23 -22.42 7.81
CA LEU A 181 -11.65 -22.04 7.81
C LEU A 181 -12.25 -22.25 6.42
N PRO A 182 -13.55 -22.55 6.30
CA PRO A 182 -14.22 -22.62 5.01
C PRO A 182 -14.25 -21.23 4.35
N THR A 183 -13.92 -21.17 3.07
CA THR A 183 -14.07 -19.95 2.27
C THR A 183 -15.55 -19.76 1.93
N PRO A 184 -16.14 -18.58 2.22
CA PRO A 184 -17.52 -18.28 1.84
C PRO A 184 -17.74 -18.34 0.33
N GLU A 185 -18.89 -18.86 -0.12
CA GLU A 185 -19.22 -19.03 -1.55
C GLU A 185 -19.23 -17.72 -2.35
N GLN A 186 -19.49 -16.59 -1.71
CA GLN A 186 -19.49 -15.28 -2.34
C GLN A 186 -18.09 -14.69 -2.60
N CYS A 187 -17.01 -15.37 -2.19
CA CYS A 187 -15.65 -14.93 -2.47
C CYS A 187 -15.32 -15.20 -3.95
N GLU A 188 -14.95 -14.13 -4.67
CA GLU A 188 -14.57 -14.21 -6.08
C GLU A 188 -13.05 -14.39 -6.28
N GLY A 189 -12.25 -14.10 -5.26
CA GLY A 189 -10.78 -14.26 -5.27
C GLY A 189 -10.35 -15.72 -5.11
N SER A 190 -9.08 -15.97 -5.35
CA SER A 190 -8.42 -17.27 -5.22
C SER A 190 -7.41 -17.28 -4.09
N SER A 191 -7.30 -18.38 -3.36
CA SER A 191 -6.30 -18.49 -2.28
C SER A 191 -4.87 -18.46 -2.83
N LEU A 192 -4.03 -17.62 -2.26
CA LEU A 192 -2.60 -17.51 -2.58
C LEU A 192 -1.75 -18.63 -1.93
N LEU A 193 -2.36 -19.59 -1.23
CA LEU A 193 -1.64 -20.68 -0.59
C LEU A 193 -0.73 -21.48 -1.54
N PRO A 194 -1.09 -21.73 -2.82
CA PRO A 194 -0.18 -22.34 -3.78
C PRO A 194 1.10 -21.52 -3.99
N LEU A 195 0.98 -20.19 -4.15
CA LEU A 195 2.12 -19.29 -4.33
C LEU A 195 2.97 -19.14 -3.06
N LEU A 196 2.35 -19.26 -1.88
CA LEU A 196 3.08 -19.29 -0.60
C LEU A 196 3.89 -20.57 -0.41
N LYS A 197 3.45 -21.69 -1.00
CA LYS A 197 4.17 -22.99 -1.01
C LYS A 197 5.27 -23.02 -2.05
N ASP A 198 4.97 -22.51 -3.23
CA ASP A 198 5.90 -22.39 -4.36
C ASP A 198 5.65 -21.07 -5.10
N SER A 199 6.57 -20.15 -4.98
CA SER A 199 6.46 -18.82 -5.62
C SER A 199 6.37 -18.85 -7.14
N LYS A 200 6.62 -19.99 -7.77
CA LYS A 200 6.54 -20.26 -9.21
C LYS A 200 5.38 -21.18 -9.57
N ALA A 201 4.50 -21.47 -8.62
CA ALA A 201 3.31 -22.28 -8.91
C ALA A 201 2.50 -21.67 -10.06
N PRO A 202 1.86 -22.49 -10.91
CA PRO A 202 0.97 -21.99 -11.95
C PRO A 202 -0.11 -21.08 -11.35
N TRP A 203 -0.27 -19.90 -11.97
CA TRP A 203 -1.22 -18.89 -11.53
C TRP A 203 -1.85 -18.21 -12.73
N THR A 204 -2.88 -17.41 -12.52
CA THR A 204 -3.44 -16.56 -13.56
C THR A 204 -2.46 -15.45 -13.94
N ASP A 205 -2.44 -15.06 -15.22
CA ASP A 205 -1.67 -13.92 -15.72
C ASP A 205 -2.51 -12.63 -15.77
N LEU A 206 -3.60 -12.59 -15.03
CA LEU A 206 -4.58 -11.50 -15.06
C LEU A 206 -4.80 -10.95 -13.65
N ALA A 207 -4.87 -9.63 -13.57
CA ALA A 207 -5.38 -8.88 -12.43
C ALA A 207 -6.23 -7.71 -12.96
N TYR A 208 -7.40 -7.52 -12.38
CA TYR A 208 -8.36 -6.53 -12.86
C TYR A 208 -8.36 -5.30 -11.96
N SER A 209 -8.41 -4.13 -12.57
CA SER A 209 -8.60 -2.87 -11.88
C SER A 209 -9.56 -1.98 -12.65
N GLN A 210 -10.47 -1.36 -11.94
CA GLN A 210 -11.45 -0.45 -12.52
C GLN A 210 -11.50 0.85 -11.73
N TYR A 211 -11.46 1.96 -12.45
CA TYR A 211 -11.77 3.25 -11.88
C TYR A 211 -12.85 3.97 -12.72
N PRO A 212 -14.04 4.25 -12.18
CA PRO A 212 -15.11 4.89 -12.92
C PRO A 212 -14.75 6.35 -13.26
N ARG A 213 -15.03 6.78 -14.48
CA ARG A 213 -14.96 8.17 -14.88
C ARG A 213 -16.36 8.75 -14.93
N HIS A 214 -16.56 9.86 -14.23
CA HIS A 214 -17.82 10.60 -14.30
C HIS A 214 -17.89 11.27 -15.67
N GLY A 215 -18.98 11.07 -16.36
CA GLY A 215 -19.24 11.74 -17.64
C GLY A 215 -19.68 10.79 -18.71
N GLY A 216 -20.21 9.67 -18.29
CA GLY A 216 -21.16 8.96 -19.11
C GLY A 216 -22.51 9.59 -18.87
#